data_bd2a6123e8d4b9d94a496a8cbed29f53
#
_entry.id   bd2a6123e8d4b9d94a496a8cbed29f53
#
_cell.length_a   1.000
_cell.length_b   1.000
_cell.length_c   1.000
_cell.angle_alpha   90.00
_cell.angle_beta   90.00
_cell.angle_gamma   90.00
#
_symmetry.space_group_name_H-M   'P 1'
#
loop_
_entity.id
_entity.type
_entity.pdbx_description
1 polymer ?
#
loop_
_entity_poly.entity_id
_entity_poly.type
_entity_poly.pdbx_seq_one_letter_code
_entity_poly.pdbx_strand_id
1 'polypeptide(L)'
;MVAFMRIAPLAAIVIVVLAGVSAFPAAQERPATQVISTYCAGCHNGVMRSPSGALLDQFDPARIAEDPDAWTRAYRQLQAGTMPPVGAPRPGRATYDALLKTIEAGLGADVAPTTGATSAEIADRLARLLWNGAPDAPLLEDVQRNRLTNQVTLERHVVRMLNDDRARAFVSRFFSPWLALDQLAKAEPDKASFPDYDVSLRDALARETELFLLSQLREDRDPVELWSANYTFLNERLGRHYGVPGVTGAEFRRVVSSPERAGLLGHGSVLMVTSRHNHGPDAAYTSPASRALWVRLRFLGAAAPRPFPNASPVKPELPITPQTRALPAEPCANCHRNFFPLGYALENFDSIGRWRERDQAGPVDASGTFVDGTPTNGVLQLRDVLLQRPDAFRTTVTEKLLDYAAGRPVSASRATPDTLIRARQILRTRQPVRWSSIIAAVATTTP
;
A
#
# COMPACT_ATOMS: atom_id res chain seq x y z
N MET A 1 14.83 70.03 -62.81
CA MET A 1 14.40 68.76 -63.41
C MET A 1 14.51 67.69 -62.32
N VAL A 2 13.43 67.36 -61.64
CA VAL A 2 13.37 66.42 -60.54
C VAL A 2 12.59 65.23 -61.05
N ALA A 3 13.27 64.03 -61.06
CA ALA A 3 12.68 62.79 -61.50
C ALA A 3 11.94 62.11 -60.32
N PHE A 4 10.66 61.86 -60.49
CA PHE A 4 9.84 61.12 -59.59
C PHE A 4 10.02 59.61 -59.85
N MET A 5 10.54 58.85 -58.86
CA MET A 5 10.66 57.46 -58.87
C MET A 5 9.39 56.79 -58.26
N ARG A 6 8.63 56.11 -59.04
CA ARG A 6 7.43 55.38 -58.62
C ARG A 6 7.83 54.08 -57.93
N ILE A 7 7.45 53.94 -56.64
CA ILE A 7 7.58 52.71 -55.88
C ILE A 7 6.30 51.86 -56.08
N ALA A 8 6.46 50.65 -56.60
CA ALA A 8 5.38 49.65 -56.70
C ALA A 8 5.19 48.91 -55.37
N PRO A 9 3.96 48.59 -54.97
CA PRO A 9 3.73 47.83 -53.72
C PRO A 9 4.03 46.34 -53.90
N LEU A 10 4.87 45.79 -53.04
CA LEU A 10 5.06 44.36 -52.87
C LEU A 10 3.83 43.73 -52.17
N ALA A 11 3.13 42.89 -52.87
CA ALA A 11 2.07 42.06 -52.29
C ALA A 11 2.69 40.92 -51.44
N ALA A 12 2.50 40.98 -50.12
CA ALA A 12 2.89 39.91 -49.22
C ALA A 12 1.90 38.77 -49.31
N ILE A 13 2.36 37.63 -49.84
CA ILE A 13 1.60 36.37 -49.83
C ILE A 13 1.73 35.78 -48.42
N VAL A 14 0.65 35.81 -47.66
CA VAL A 14 0.55 35.10 -46.35
C VAL A 14 0.20 33.64 -46.66
N ILE A 15 1.16 32.75 -46.54
CA ILE A 15 0.93 31.31 -46.60
C ILE A 15 0.42 30.89 -45.20
N VAL A 16 -0.90 30.63 -45.10
CA VAL A 16 -1.51 30.02 -43.90
C VAL A 16 -1.21 28.52 -43.96
N VAL A 17 -0.23 28.07 -43.21
CA VAL A 17 0.00 26.64 -42.95
C VAL A 17 -1.06 26.16 -41.96
N LEU A 18 -2.13 25.57 -42.45
CA LEU A 18 -3.09 24.80 -41.65
C LEU A 18 -2.35 23.54 -41.16
N ALA A 19 -1.77 23.61 -39.95
CA ALA A 19 -1.33 22.39 -39.26
C ALA A 19 -2.57 21.56 -38.94
N GLY A 20 -2.80 20.53 -39.73
CA GLY A 20 -3.79 19.49 -39.44
C GLY A 20 -3.39 18.79 -38.15
N VAL A 21 -4.04 19.14 -37.04
CA VAL A 21 -4.00 18.35 -35.82
C VAL A 21 -4.71 17.04 -36.14
N SER A 22 -3.95 16.01 -36.48
CA SER A 22 -4.46 14.64 -36.57
C SER A 22 -4.93 14.25 -35.17
N ALA A 23 -6.23 14.38 -34.93
CA ALA A 23 -6.86 13.81 -33.75
C ALA A 23 -6.63 12.30 -33.82
N PHE A 24 -5.74 11.79 -33.00
CA PHE A 24 -5.66 10.35 -32.78
C PHE A 24 -7.05 9.89 -32.33
N PRO A 25 -7.64 8.85 -32.98
CA PRO A 25 -8.93 8.35 -32.55
C PRO A 25 -8.77 7.93 -31.08
N ALA A 26 -9.62 8.46 -30.21
CA ALA A 26 -9.71 8.04 -28.83
C ALA A 26 -9.86 6.50 -28.86
N ALA A 27 -8.96 5.81 -28.18
CA ALA A 27 -8.98 4.35 -28.13
C ALA A 27 -10.37 3.93 -27.64
N GLN A 28 -11.14 3.28 -28.52
CA GLN A 28 -12.51 2.87 -28.21
C GLN A 28 -12.47 1.91 -27.02
N GLU A 29 -13.08 2.30 -25.90
CA GLU A 29 -13.10 1.48 -24.68
C GLU A 29 -13.74 0.13 -25.01
N ARG A 30 -12.98 -0.95 -24.83
CA ARG A 30 -13.49 -2.31 -25.06
C ARG A 30 -14.51 -2.64 -23.97
N PRO A 31 -15.64 -3.27 -24.29
CA PRO A 31 -16.57 -3.75 -23.28
C PRO A 31 -15.87 -4.65 -22.25
N ALA A 32 -16.28 -4.58 -21.00
CA ALA A 32 -15.68 -5.36 -19.90
C ALA A 32 -15.67 -6.86 -20.19
N THR A 33 -16.71 -7.39 -20.84
CA THR A 33 -16.81 -8.78 -21.32
C THR A 33 -15.69 -9.14 -22.29
N GLN A 34 -15.37 -8.25 -23.23
CA GLN A 34 -14.27 -8.48 -24.18
C GLN A 34 -12.90 -8.42 -23.50
N VAL A 35 -12.71 -7.54 -22.50
CA VAL A 35 -11.47 -7.47 -21.72
C VAL A 35 -11.27 -8.76 -20.95
N ILE A 36 -12.28 -9.24 -20.25
CA ILE A 36 -12.22 -10.48 -19.47
C ILE A 36 -11.96 -11.68 -20.38
N SER A 37 -12.66 -11.83 -21.50
CA SER A 37 -12.44 -12.94 -22.43
C SER A 37 -11.04 -12.94 -23.02
N THR A 38 -10.49 -11.76 -23.31
CA THR A 38 -9.16 -11.64 -23.95
C THR A 38 -8.00 -11.88 -22.96
N TYR A 39 -8.11 -11.38 -21.73
CA TYR A 39 -6.96 -11.32 -20.80
C TYR A 39 -7.10 -12.22 -19.58
N CYS A 40 -8.28 -12.74 -19.28
CA CYS A 40 -8.54 -13.45 -18.01
C CYS A 40 -9.08 -14.88 -18.20
N ALA A 41 -10.06 -15.06 -19.09
CA ALA A 41 -10.78 -16.33 -19.23
C ALA A 41 -9.89 -17.50 -19.66
N GLY A 42 -8.79 -17.25 -20.39
CA GLY A 42 -7.83 -18.30 -20.76
C GLY A 42 -7.20 -19.04 -19.59
N CYS A 43 -7.04 -18.36 -18.43
CA CYS A 43 -6.50 -18.94 -17.20
C CYS A 43 -7.57 -19.18 -16.11
N HIS A 44 -8.63 -18.35 -16.12
CA HIS A 44 -9.71 -18.36 -15.13
C HIS A 44 -10.98 -19.02 -15.70
N ASN A 45 -10.91 -20.34 -15.94
CA ASN A 45 -11.99 -21.13 -16.49
C ASN A 45 -12.09 -22.49 -15.79
N GLY A 46 -13.17 -23.21 -16.05
CA GLY A 46 -13.44 -24.50 -15.42
C GLY A 46 -12.44 -25.61 -15.77
N VAL A 47 -11.71 -25.49 -16.89
CA VAL A 47 -10.71 -26.48 -17.33
C VAL A 47 -9.37 -26.29 -16.63
N MET A 48 -8.89 -25.04 -16.55
CA MET A 48 -7.55 -24.72 -15.97
C MET A 48 -7.51 -24.77 -14.45
N ARG A 49 -8.66 -24.86 -13.76
CA ARG A 49 -8.76 -24.93 -12.30
C ARG A 49 -7.83 -23.95 -11.58
N SER A 50 -7.92 -22.66 -11.96
CA SER A 50 -7.13 -21.60 -11.33
C SER A 50 -7.14 -21.74 -9.81
N PRO A 51 -5.98 -21.64 -9.12
CA PRO A 51 -5.90 -21.73 -7.65
C PRO A 51 -6.78 -20.71 -6.91
N SER A 52 -7.15 -19.62 -7.58
CA SER A 52 -8.08 -18.61 -7.04
C SER A 52 -9.51 -19.12 -6.91
N GLY A 53 -9.88 -20.15 -7.67
CA GLY A 53 -11.26 -20.62 -7.81
C GLY A 53 -12.17 -19.66 -8.60
N ALA A 54 -11.63 -18.55 -9.12
CA ALA A 54 -12.40 -17.60 -9.91
C ALA A 54 -12.64 -18.15 -11.32
N LEU A 55 -13.89 -18.26 -11.73
CA LEU A 55 -14.31 -18.62 -13.08
C LEU A 55 -14.76 -17.35 -13.79
N LEU A 56 -13.94 -16.88 -14.74
CA LEU A 56 -14.18 -15.63 -15.47
C LEU A 56 -14.54 -15.85 -16.95
N ASP A 57 -14.60 -17.09 -17.40
CA ASP A 57 -15.03 -17.50 -18.73
C ASP A 57 -16.54 -17.27 -18.97
N GLN A 58 -17.32 -17.17 -17.88
CA GLN A 58 -18.75 -16.87 -17.89
C GLN A 58 -19.06 -15.47 -17.33
N PHE A 59 -18.13 -14.53 -17.49
CA PHE A 59 -18.28 -13.19 -16.95
C PHE A 59 -19.46 -12.44 -17.57
N ASP A 60 -20.36 -11.99 -16.72
CA ASP A 60 -21.44 -11.06 -17.04
C ASP A 60 -21.39 -9.88 -16.05
N PRO A 61 -21.21 -8.64 -16.53
CA PRO A 61 -21.22 -7.46 -15.66
C PRO A 61 -22.51 -7.29 -14.85
N ALA A 62 -23.64 -7.79 -15.35
CA ALA A 62 -24.93 -7.74 -14.66
C ALA A 62 -25.01 -8.70 -13.46
N ARG A 63 -24.09 -9.68 -13.39
CA ARG A 63 -24.09 -10.74 -12.39
C ARG A 63 -22.96 -10.63 -11.35
N ILE A 64 -22.27 -9.48 -11.30
CA ILE A 64 -21.19 -9.27 -10.32
C ILE A 64 -21.70 -9.42 -8.88
N ALA A 65 -22.93 -8.98 -8.60
CA ALA A 65 -23.56 -9.09 -7.29
C ALA A 65 -23.86 -10.54 -6.85
N GLU A 66 -23.85 -11.52 -7.77
CA GLU A 66 -24.08 -12.95 -7.42
C GLU A 66 -22.86 -13.60 -6.73
N ASP A 67 -21.62 -13.12 -6.98
CA ASP A 67 -20.41 -13.56 -6.25
C ASP A 67 -19.53 -12.33 -5.92
N PRO A 68 -20.01 -11.47 -5.00
CA PRO A 68 -19.36 -10.23 -4.67
C PRO A 68 -17.97 -10.45 -4.03
N ASP A 69 -17.75 -11.56 -3.35
CA ASP A 69 -16.45 -11.89 -2.75
C ASP A 69 -15.39 -12.22 -3.81
N ALA A 70 -15.74 -12.96 -4.86
CA ALA A 70 -14.82 -13.25 -5.96
C ALA A 70 -14.46 -11.97 -6.71
N TRP A 71 -15.44 -11.10 -6.97
CA TRP A 71 -15.22 -9.84 -7.67
C TRP A 71 -14.46 -8.81 -6.81
N THR A 72 -14.65 -8.79 -5.52
CA THR A 72 -13.82 -8.00 -4.59
C THR A 72 -12.34 -8.43 -4.67
N ARG A 73 -12.08 -9.75 -4.65
CA ARG A 73 -10.73 -10.27 -4.82
C ARG A 73 -10.15 -9.91 -6.19
N ALA A 74 -10.92 -10.07 -7.26
CA ALA A 74 -10.51 -9.70 -8.62
C ALA A 74 -10.18 -8.20 -8.71
N TYR A 75 -11.05 -7.34 -8.19
CA TYR A 75 -10.84 -5.90 -8.13
C TYR A 75 -9.50 -5.56 -7.46
N ARG A 76 -9.23 -6.13 -6.29
CA ARG A 76 -7.98 -5.87 -5.54
C ARG A 76 -6.74 -6.33 -6.30
N GLN A 77 -6.79 -7.48 -6.98
CA GLN A 77 -5.68 -7.96 -7.81
C GLN A 77 -5.42 -7.04 -9.01
N LEU A 78 -6.48 -6.56 -9.65
CA LEU A 78 -6.38 -5.61 -10.77
C LEU A 78 -5.86 -4.25 -10.30
N GLN A 79 -6.42 -3.69 -9.22
CA GLN A 79 -5.99 -2.41 -8.66
C GLN A 79 -4.51 -2.44 -8.23
N ALA A 80 -4.07 -3.54 -7.64
CA ALA A 80 -2.69 -3.78 -7.27
C ALA A 80 -1.75 -4.01 -8.47
N GLY A 81 -2.30 -4.20 -9.67
CA GLY A 81 -1.54 -4.55 -10.86
C GLY A 81 -0.93 -5.94 -10.83
N THR A 82 -1.41 -6.85 -9.97
CA THR A 82 -0.88 -8.20 -9.80
C THR A 82 -1.50 -9.24 -10.74
N MET A 83 -2.51 -8.84 -11.52
CA MET A 83 -3.13 -9.63 -12.60
C MET A 83 -3.24 -8.76 -13.85
N PRO A 84 -3.12 -9.35 -15.05
CA PRO A 84 -2.63 -10.70 -15.40
C PRO A 84 -1.22 -10.97 -14.87
N PRO A 85 -0.79 -12.25 -14.74
CA PRO A 85 0.52 -12.61 -14.20
C PRO A 85 1.68 -12.22 -15.16
N VAL A 86 2.92 -12.30 -14.67
CA VAL A 86 4.13 -12.04 -15.46
C VAL A 86 4.13 -12.92 -16.73
N GLY A 87 4.43 -12.28 -17.87
CA GLY A 87 4.48 -12.94 -19.18
C GLY A 87 3.13 -13.09 -19.89
N ALA A 88 2.01 -12.83 -19.21
CA ALA A 88 0.70 -12.82 -19.86
C ALA A 88 0.42 -11.45 -20.52
N PRO A 89 -0.33 -11.42 -21.63
CA PRO A 89 -0.79 -10.16 -22.25
C PRO A 89 -1.57 -9.31 -21.23
N ARG A 90 -1.35 -8.00 -21.26
CA ARG A 90 -1.99 -7.06 -20.31
C ARG A 90 -2.77 -5.97 -21.08
N PRO A 91 -3.95 -5.58 -20.58
CA PRO A 91 -4.66 -4.44 -21.15
C PRO A 91 -3.91 -3.12 -20.84
N GLY A 92 -4.11 -2.11 -21.68
CA GLY A 92 -3.60 -0.77 -21.43
C GLY A 92 -4.29 -0.11 -20.22
N ARG A 93 -3.68 0.95 -19.69
CA ARG A 93 -4.13 1.63 -18.46
C ARG A 93 -5.61 2.04 -18.51
N ALA A 94 -6.06 2.68 -19.59
CA ALA A 94 -7.45 3.12 -19.72
C ALA A 94 -8.44 1.94 -19.67
N THR A 95 -8.08 0.81 -20.29
CA THR A 95 -8.89 -0.42 -20.24
C THR A 95 -8.97 -1.02 -18.85
N TYR A 96 -7.85 -0.98 -18.09
CA TYR A 96 -7.86 -1.36 -16.66
C TYR A 96 -8.81 -0.49 -15.84
N ASP A 97 -8.71 0.83 -16.02
CA ASP A 97 -9.49 1.79 -15.25
C ASP A 97 -10.99 1.65 -15.57
N ALA A 98 -11.34 1.38 -16.83
CA ALA A 98 -12.72 1.10 -17.25
C ALA A 98 -13.25 -0.21 -16.63
N LEU A 99 -12.45 -1.28 -16.65
CA LEU A 99 -12.83 -2.56 -16.02
C LEU A 99 -13.02 -2.42 -14.51
N LEU A 100 -12.12 -1.72 -13.82
CA LEU A 100 -12.26 -1.44 -12.38
C LEU A 100 -13.54 -0.67 -12.06
N LYS A 101 -13.90 0.33 -12.88
CA LYS A 101 -15.16 1.07 -12.71
C LYS A 101 -16.38 0.16 -12.88
N THR A 102 -16.36 -0.74 -13.89
CA THR A 102 -17.46 -1.70 -14.12
C THR A 102 -17.62 -2.64 -12.92
N ILE A 103 -16.53 -3.22 -12.43
CA ILE A 103 -16.58 -4.11 -11.26
C ILE A 103 -17.06 -3.36 -10.02
N GLU A 104 -16.55 -2.15 -9.80
CA GLU A 104 -16.96 -1.32 -8.67
C GLU A 104 -18.45 -0.95 -8.71
N ALA A 105 -18.98 -0.63 -9.87
CA ALA A 105 -20.40 -0.36 -10.06
C ALA A 105 -21.27 -1.59 -9.75
N GLY A 106 -20.87 -2.78 -10.23
CA GLY A 106 -21.59 -4.02 -9.94
C GLY A 106 -21.52 -4.42 -8.47
N LEU A 107 -20.37 -4.27 -7.81
CA LEU A 107 -20.23 -4.51 -6.36
C LEU A 107 -21.03 -3.51 -5.51
N GLY A 108 -21.18 -2.27 -6.00
CA GLY A 108 -21.88 -1.20 -5.29
C GLY A 108 -23.41 -1.27 -5.41
N ALA A 109 -23.94 -2.09 -6.29
CA ALA A 109 -25.39 -2.16 -6.54
C ALA A 109 -26.20 -2.52 -5.29
N ASP A 110 -25.66 -3.42 -4.45
CA ASP A 110 -26.32 -3.92 -3.23
C ASP A 110 -25.79 -3.28 -1.94
N VAL A 111 -24.83 -2.34 -2.03
CA VAL A 111 -24.33 -1.65 -0.83
C VAL A 111 -25.32 -0.57 -0.41
N ALA A 112 -25.98 -0.81 0.74
CA ALA A 112 -26.93 0.14 1.28
C ALA A 112 -26.32 1.53 1.49
N PRO A 113 -27.05 2.62 1.19
CA PRO A 113 -26.61 3.97 1.55
C PRO A 113 -26.34 4.05 3.06
N THR A 114 -25.26 4.74 3.42
CA THR A 114 -25.01 5.04 4.84
C THR A 114 -26.09 5.98 5.35
N THR A 115 -26.85 5.54 6.36
CA THR A 115 -27.68 6.47 7.13
C THR A 115 -26.76 7.42 7.89
N GLY A 116 -27.03 8.72 7.82
CA GLY A 116 -26.21 9.72 8.48
C GLY A 116 -26.14 9.47 9.99
N ALA A 117 -24.92 9.36 10.52
CA ALA A 117 -24.70 9.26 11.95
C ALA A 117 -25.05 10.59 12.63
N THR A 118 -25.62 10.52 13.83
CA THR A 118 -25.85 11.70 14.67
C THR A 118 -24.55 12.28 15.20
N SER A 119 -24.56 13.56 15.59
CA SER A 119 -23.35 14.18 16.19
C SER A 119 -22.88 13.42 17.44
N ALA A 120 -23.77 12.85 18.23
CA ALA A 120 -23.41 12.04 19.41
C ALA A 120 -22.69 10.74 19.01
N GLU A 121 -23.23 10.00 18.05
CA GLU A 121 -22.60 8.79 17.52
C GLU A 121 -21.23 9.06 16.90
N ILE A 122 -21.09 10.18 16.16
CA ILE A 122 -19.80 10.60 15.57
C ILE A 122 -18.78 10.88 16.67
N ALA A 123 -19.16 11.62 17.72
CA ALA A 123 -18.29 11.93 18.84
C ALA A 123 -17.78 10.66 19.53
N ASP A 124 -18.68 9.74 19.84
CA ASP A 124 -18.36 8.46 20.48
C ASP A 124 -17.44 7.60 19.63
N ARG A 125 -17.72 7.49 18.34
CA ARG A 125 -16.89 6.73 17.39
C ARG A 125 -15.50 7.32 17.28
N LEU A 126 -15.41 8.64 17.14
CA LEU A 126 -14.15 9.34 16.99
C LEU A 126 -13.29 9.19 18.26
N ALA A 127 -13.87 9.34 19.44
CA ALA A 127 -13.16 9.18 20.71
C ALA A 127 -12.70 7.73 20.93
N ARG A 128 -13.52 6.74 20.61
CA ARG A 128 -13.10 5.33 20.64
C ARG A 128 -12.00 5.02 19.62
N LEU A 129 -12.13 5.53 18.40
CA LEU A 129 -11.18 5.30 17.31
C LEU A 129 -9.78 5.84 17.67
N LEU A 130 -9.69 7.11 18.08
CA LEU A 130 -8.43 7.80 18.25
C LEU A 130 -7.83 7.66 19.66
N TRP A 131 -8.66 7.62 20.70
CA TRP A 131 -8.22 7.65 22.10
C TRP A 131 -8.54 6.40 22.89
N ASN A 132 -9.35 5.50 22.30
CA ASN A 132 -9.91 4.34 23.01
C ASN A 132 -10.63 4.77 24.32
N GLY A 133 -11.34 5.89 24.27
CA GLY A 133 -11.98 6.51 25.44
C GLY A 133 -13.27 7.22 25.10
N ALA A 134 -13.74 8.05 26.04
CA ALA A 134 -14.93 8.86 25.89
C ALA A 134 -14.65 10.20 25.21
N PRO A 135 -15.69 10.85 24.60
CA PRO A 135 -15.61 12.21 24.10
C PRO A 135 -15.22 13.22 25.19
N ASP A 136 -14.38 14.18 24.83
CA ASP A 136 -14.00 15.29 25.70
C ASP A 136 -14.99 16.48 25.60
N ALA A 137 -14.82 17.47 26.49
CA ALA A 137 -15.71 18.62 26.56
C ALA A 137 -15.85 19.37 25.21
N PRO A 138 -14.79 19.64 24.43
CA PRO A 138 -14.94 20.26 23.11
C PRO A 138 -15.78 19.47 22.12
N LEU A 139 -15.68 18.12 22.12
CA LEU A 139 -16.54 17.27 21.28
C LEU A 139 -17.99 17.33 21.76
N LEU A 140 -18.23 17.24 23.07
CA LEU A 140 -19.58 17.28 23.65
C LEU A 140 -20.27 18.63 23.41
N GLU A 141 -19.52 19.75 23.43
CA GLU A 141 -20.07 21.06 23.08
C GLU A 141 -20.55 21.10 21.61
N ASP A 142 -19.82 20.51 20.67
CA ASP A 142 -20.23 20.44 19.28
C ASP A 142 -21.34 19.40 19.03
N VAL A 143 -21.47 18.37 19.88
CA VAL A 143 -22.64 17.48 19.91
C VAL A 143 -23.89 18.27 20.26
N GLN A 144 -23.87 19.06 21.34
CA GLN A 144 -25.03 19.87 21.79
C GLN A 144 -25.53 20.85 20.72
N ARG A 145 -24.59 21.36 19.89
CA ARG A 145 -24.86 22.28 18.79
C ARG A 145 -25.12 21.57 17.46
N ASN A 146 -25.14 20.24 17.43
CA ASN A 146 -25.30 19.39 16.25
C ASN A 146 -24.32 19.74 15.11
N ARG A 147 -23.06 20.07 15.45
CA ARG A 147 -22.06 20.56 14.47
C ARG A 147 -21.11 19.48 13.93
N LEU A 148 -21.09 18.26 14.50
CA LEU A 148 -20.18 17.21 14.07
C LEU A 148 -20.59 16.55 12.74
N THR A 149 -21.79 16.81 12.26
CA THR A 149 -22.22 16.44 10.89
C THR A 149 -21.59 17.34 9.81
N ASN A 150 -21.06 18.51 10.21
CA ASN A 150 -20.31 19.37 9.32
C ASN A 150 -18.87 18.86 9.17
N GLN A 151 -18.46 18.59 7.92
CA GLN A 151 -17.17 17.99 7.62
C GLN A 151 -15.99 18.83 8.14
N VAL A 152 -15.99 20.13 7.93
CA VAL A 152 -14.87 21.01 8.33
C VAL A 152 -14.72 21.02 9.86
N THR A 153 -15.83 21.06 10.59
CA THR A 153 -15.83 20.97 12.05
C THR A 153 -15.26 19.64 12.50
N LEU A 154 -15.70 18.54 11.87
CA LEU A 154 -15.26 17.20 12.22
C LEU A 154 -13.76 16.98 11.93
N GLU A 155 -13.28 17.37 10.76
CA GLU A 155 -11.86 17.28 10.41
C GLU A 155 -10.97 18.11 11.37
N ARG A 156 -11.42 19.29 11.78
CA ARG A 156 -10.72 20.10 12.81
C ARG A 156 -10.61 19.34 14.14
N HIS A 157 -11.68 18.64 14.57
CA HIS A 157 -11.61 17.80 15.76
C HIS A 157 -10.64 16.62 15.57
N VAL A 158 -10.65 15.97 14.42
CA VAL A 158 -9.69 14.89 14.11
C VAL A 158 -8.26 15.40 14.25
N VAL A 159 -7.91 16.52 13.61
CA VAL A 159 -6.56 17.11 13.69
C VAL A 159 -6.20 17.44 15.14
N ARG A 160 -7.11 18.08 15.89
CA ARG A 160 -6.90 18.36 17.32
C ARG A 160 -6.64 17.09 18.13
N MET A 161 -7.45 16.06 17.91
CA MET A 161 -7.34 14.79 18.63
C MET A 161 -6.09 14.00 18.28
N LEU A 162 -5.63 14.08 17.05
CA LEU A 162 -4.35 13.47 16.61
C LEU A 162 -3.13 14.18 17.20
N ASN A 163 -3.26 15.48 17.56
CA ASN A 163 -2.21 16.23 18.24
C ASN A 163 -2.18 16.02 19.77
N ASP A 164 -3.20 15.39 20.34
CA ASP A 164 -3.25 15.01 21.76
C ASP A 164 -2.39 13.73 22.00
N ASP A 165 -1.77 13.62 23.18
CA ASP A 165 -0.95 12.45 23.51
C ASP A 165 -1.73 11.14 23.58
N ARG A 166 -3.05 11.19 23.81
CA ARG A 166 -3.94 10.05 23.75
C ARG A 166 -3.97 9.37 22.36
N ALA A 167 -3.60 10.10 21.29
CA ALA A 167 -3.47 9.53 19.94
C ALA A 167 -2.42 8.40 19.83
N ARG A 168 -1.51 8.24 20.81
CA ARG A 168 -0.65 7.06 20.89
C ARG A 168 -1.43 5.76 20.96
N ALA A 169 -2.62 5.78 21.57
CA ALA A 169 -3.53 4.64 21.60
C ALA A 169 -3.95 4.20 20.19
N PHE A 170 -4.17 5.17 19.30
CA PHE A 170 -4.48 4.85 17.89
C PHE A 170 -3.29 4.17 17.19
N VAL A 171 -2.06 4.65 17.38
CA VAL A 171 -0.89 4.01 16.79
C VAL A 171 -0.73 2.57 17.29
N SER A 172 -0.82 2.33 18.60
CA SER A 172 -0.64 0.99 19.17
C SER A 172 -1.77 0.02 18.80
N ARG A 173 -3.02 0.48 18.71
CA ARG A 173 -4.19 -0.39 18.50
C ARG A 173 -4.55 -0.58 17.02
N PHE A 174 -4.24 0.38 16.17
CA PHE A 174 -4.51 0.31 14.72
C PHE A 174 -3.27 -0.09 13.93
N PHE A 175 -2.20 0.69 14.01
CA PHE A 175 -1.01 0.47 13.17
C PHE A 175 -0.21 -0.76 13.58
N SER A 176 -0.04 -1.00 14.89
CA SER A 176 0.79 -2.11 15.35
C SER A 176 0.29 -3.47 14.85
N PRO A 177 -0.99 -3.86 15.02
CA PRO A 177 -1.48 -5.12 14.45
C PRO A 177 -1.63 -5.08 12.92
N TRP A 178 -1.98 -3.91 12.33
CA TRP A 178 -2.07 -3.80 10.88
C TRP A 178 -0.73 -4.05 10.21
N LEU A 179 0.35 -3.42 10.70
CA LEU A 179 1.70 -3.53 10.14
C LEU A 179 2.49 -4.74 10.70
N ALA A 180 1.87 -5.55 11.57
CA ALA A 180 2.47 -6.68 12.27
C ALA A 180 3.61 -6.29 13.23
N LEU A 181 3.66 -5.03 13.71
CA LEU A 181 4.69 -4.55 14.62
C LEU A 181 4.57 -5.16 16.02
N ASP A 182 3.42 -5.70 16.39
CA ASP A 182 3.18 -6.48 17.60
C ASP A 182 4.02 -7.77 17.63
N GLN A 183 4.52 -8.25 16.49
CA GLN A 183 5.41 -9.40 16.40
C GLN A 183 6.87 -9.05 16.72
N LEU A 184 7.23 -7.75 16.75
CA LEU A 184 8.61 -7.32 17.01
C LEU A 184 9.11 -7.78 18.40
N ALA A 185 8.24 -7.79 19.39
CA ALA A 185 8.57 -8.26 20.74
C ALA A 185 8.92 -9.77 20.80
N LYS A 186 8.51 -10.53 19.80
CA LYS A 186 8.75 -11.97 19.69
C LYS A 186 9.93 -12.31 18.78
N ALA A 187 10.50 -11.30 18.11
CA ALA A 187 11.63 -11.51 17.21
C ALA A 187 12.92 -11.78 18.02
N GLU A 188 13.52 -12.92 17.79
CA GLU A 188 14.75 -13.37 18.43
C GLU A 188 15.82 -13.61 17.36
N PRO A 189 16.57 -12.58 16.91
CA PRO A 189 17.67 -12.73 15.98
C PRO A 189 18.76 -13.65 16.55
N ASP A 190 19.43 -14.39 15.67
CA ASP A 190 20.55 -15.23 16.06
C ASP A 190 21.69 -14.37 16.67
N LYS A 191 22.04 -14.65 17.91
CA LYS A 191 23.07 -13.89 18.67
C LYS A 191 24.48 -14.04 18.09
N ALA A 192 24.77 -15.18 17.45
CA ALA A 192 26.07 -15.38 16.83
C ALA A 192 26.25 -14.50 15.60
N SER A 193 25.19 -14.35 14.81
CA SER A 193 25.17 -13.48 13.63
C SER A 193 24.99 -12.00 13.98
N PHE A 194 24.29 -11.70 15.07
CA PHE A 194 23.96 -10.33 15.50
C PHE A 194 24.32 -10.07 16.95
N PRO A 195 25.63 -10.08 17.33
CA PRO A 195 26.07 -9.94 18.70
C PRO A 195 25.66 -8.59 19.34
N ASP A 196 25.49 -7.55 18.52
CA ASP A 196 25.09 -6.20 18.95
C ASP A 196 23.57 -6.05 19.13
N TYR A 197 22.78 -7.08 18.80
CA TYR A 197 21.34 -7.01 19.00
C TYR A 197 20.98 -7.23 20.47
N ASP A 198 20.20 -6.31 21.00
CA ASP A 198 19.70 -6.35 22.36
C ASP A 198 18.26 -5.76 22.45
N VAL A 199 17.69 -5.83 23.64
CA VAL A 199 16.35 -5.26 23.90
C VAL A 199 16.32 -3.74 23.66
N SER A 200 17.43 -3.04 23.95
CA SER A 200 17.49 -1.58 23.75
C SER A 200 17.40 -1.20 22.25
N LEU A 201 18.00 -2.00 21.37
CA LEU A 201 17.86 -1.81 19.93
C LEU A 201 16.44 -2.10 19.46
N ARG A 202 15.86 -3.22 19.91
CA ARG A 202 14.46 -3.56 19.58
C ARG A 202 13.50 -2.45 19.95
N ASP A 203 13.64 -1.93 21.17
CA ASP A 203 12.78 -0.87 21.68
C ASP A 203 13.00 0.46 20.93
N ALA A 204 14.26 0.73 20.53
CA ALA A 204 14.56 1.89 19.68
C ALA A 204 13.93 1.78 18.28
N LEU A 205 13.95 0.59 17.66
CA LEU A 205 13.29 0.32 16.38
C LEU A 205 11.75 0.48 16.47
N ALA A 206 11.15 0.00 17.56
CA ALA A 206 9.73 0.19 17.83
C ALA A 206 9.38 1.67 17.96
N ARG A 207 10.20 2.40 18.73
CA ARG A 207 10.00 3.83 19.03
C ARG A 207 10.17 4.71 17.80
N GLU A 208 11.14 4.41 16.93
CA GLU A 208 11.30 5.06 15.62
C GLU A 208 9.99 5.07 14.86
N THR A 209 9.41 3.88 14.69
CA THR A 209 8.20 3.71 13.88
C THR A 209 6.97 4.35 14.55
N GLU A 210 6.85 4.26 15.86
CA GLU A 210 5.79 4.95 16.60
C GLU A 210 5.85 6.47 16.38
N LEU A 211 7.03 7.07 16.54
CA LEU A 211 7.22 8.52 16.36
C LEU A 211 6.97 8.95 14.92
N PHE A 212 7.41 8.15 13.96
CA PHE A 212 7.17 8.40 12.54
C PHE A 212 5.66 8.40 12.23
N LEU A 213 4.92 7.38 12.66
CA LEU A 213 3.48 7.28 12.48
C LEU A 213 2.74 8.44 13.14
N LEU A 214 3.12 8.79 14.38
CA LEU A 214 2.55 9.95 15.08
C LEU A 214 2.81 11.26 14.33
N SER A 215 4.01 11.45 13.78
CA SER A 215 4.32 12.67 13.02
C SER A 215 3.49 12.78 11.75
N GLN A 216 3.29 11.68 11.03
CA GLN A 216 2.45 11.63 9.83
C GLN A 216 0.98 11.99 10.13
N LEU A 217 0.46 11.49 11.25
CA LEU A 217 -0.90 11.77 11.73
C LEU A 217 -1.04 13.24 12.18
N ARG A 218 -0.10 13.74 13.00
CA ARG A 218 -0.12 15.10 13.55
C ARG A 218 0.06 16.18 12.50
N GLU A 219 0.88 15.90 11.47
CA GLU A 219 1.09 16.78 10.33
C GLU A 219 -0.02 16.65 9.27
N ASP A 220 -1.01 15.80 9.50
CA ASP A 220 -2.15 15.54 8.64
C ASP A 220 -1.76 15.26 7.17
N ARG A 221 -0.76 14.40 6.98
CA ARG A 221 -0.20 14.06 5.68
C ARG A 221 -1.14 13.18 4.85
N ASP A 222 -0.86 13.07 3.54
CA ASP A 222 -1.44 12.00 2.72
C ASP A 222 -0.90 10.65 3.23
N PRO A 223 -1.75 9.65 3.49
CA PRO A 223 -1.29 8.32 3.91
C PRO A 223 -0.20 7.70 3.02
N VAL A 224 -0.15 8.04 1.74
CA VAL A 224 0.89 7.59 0.81
C VAL A 224 2.29 8.02 1.25
N GLU A 225 2.43 9.11 1.99
CA GLU A 225 3.71 9.57 2.53
C GLU A 225 4.34 8.62 3.55
N LEU A 226 3.57 7.66 4.11
CA LEU A 226 4.16 6.56 4.89
C LEU A 226 5.23 5.78 4.12
N TRP A 227 5.20 5.82 2.79
CA TRP A 227 6.11 5.08 1.92
C TRP A 227 7.21 5.94 1.31
N SER A 228 7.03 7.26 1.29
CA SER A 228 7.94 8.19 0.59
C SER A 228 8.57 9.27 1.46
N ALA A 229 8.14 9.43 2.70
CA ALA A 229 8.69 10.46 3.58
C ALA A 229 10.19 10.28 3.78
N ASN A 230 10.95 11.35 3.55
CA ASN A 230 12.41 11.37 3.55
C ASN A 230 13.01 11.67 4.93
N TYR A 231 12.33 11.29 6.00
CA TYR A 231 12.79 11.48 7.37
C TYR A 231 12.40 10.31 8.26
N THR A 232 13.10 10.18 9.37
CA THR A 232 12.78 9.26 10.46
C THR A 232 13.13 9.88 11.81
N PHE A 233 13.04 9.11 12.89
CA PHE A 233 13.39 9.52 14.25
C PHE A 233 14.47 8.60 14.81
N LEU A 234 15.62 9.17 15.15
CA LEU A 234 16.75 8.41 15.68
C LEU A 234 17.21 8.95 17.02
N ASN A 235 17.61 8.04 17.90
CA ASN A 235 18.51 8.31 19.01
C ASN A 235 19.92 7.77 18.70
N GLU A 236 20.88 7.96 19.57
CA GLU A 236 22.26 7.51 19.37
C GLU A 236 22.37 6.00 19.09
N ARG A 237 21.60 5.16 19.82
CA ARG A 237 21.60 3.70 19.66
C ARG A 237 21.20 3.30 18.23
N LEU A 238 20.14 3.93 17.72
CA LEU A 238 19.62 3.64 16.39
C LEU A 238 20.45 4.31 15.29
N GLY A 239 20.99 5.50 15.56
CA GLY A 239 21.93 6.17 14.65
C GLY A 239 23.18 5.33 14.38
N ARG A 240 23.78 4.74 15.42
CA ARG A 240 24.88 3.78 15.25
C ARG A 240 24.47 2.54 14.46
N HIS A 241 23.28 2.01 14.76
CA HIS A 241 22.77 0.82 14.07
C HIS A 241 22.60 1.04 12.57
N TYR A 242 22.11 2.20 12.17
CA TYR A 242 21.91 2.56 10.76
C TYR A 242 23.14 3.19 10.10
N GLY A 243 24.20 3.43 10.85
CA GLY A 243 25.39 4.11 10.33
C GLY A 243 25.18 5.60 10.06
N VAL A 244 24.24 6.27 10.76
CA VAL A 244 23.95 7.70 10.62
C VAL A 244 24.80 8.48 11.62
N PRO A 245 25.79 9.27 11.16
CA PRO A 245 26.66 10.02 12.06
C PRO A 245 25.95 11.23 12.71
N GLY A 246 26.52 11.74 13.82
CA GLY A 246 26.06 12.97 14.44
C GLY A 246 24.79 12.86 15.29
N VAL A 247 24.21 11.67 15.43
CA VAL A 247 23.10 11.41 16.34
C VAL A 247 23.64 10.97 17.69
N THR A 248 23.49 11.79 18.73
CA THR A 248 24.01 11.55 20.08
C THR A 248 22.91 11.61 21.13
N GLY A 249 23.09 10.86 22.23
CA GLY A 249 22.18 10.84 23.36
C GLY A 249 20.98 9.93 23.21
N ALA A 250 20.20 9.79 24.28
CA ALA A 250 19.06 8.88 24.36
C ALA A 250 17.80 9.41 23.68
N GLU A 251 17.68 10.73 23.54
CA GLU A 251 16.49 11.39 23.02
C GLU A 251 16.36 11.21 21.50
N PHE A 252 15.16 10.84 21.08
CA PHE A 252 14.83 10.74 19.65
C PHE A 252 14.65 12.11 19.02
N ARG A 253 15.27 12.29 17.89
CA ARG A 253 15.14 13.50 17.06
C ARG A 253 14.81 13.15 15.63
N ARG A 254 14.05 14.02 14.96
CA ARG A 254 13.77 13.92 13.54
C ARG A 254 15.05 14.17 12.74
N VAL A 255 15.38 13.25 11.84
CA VAL A 255 16.53 13.34 10.96
C VAL A 255 16.11 13.06 9.52
N VAL A 256 16.84 13.61 8.56
CA VAL A 256 16.64 13.27 7.14
C VAL A 256 17.17 11.86 6.92
N SER A 257 16.36 11.00 6.32
CA SER A 257 16.74 9.64 5.95
C SER A 257 17.57 9.64 4.67
N SER A 258 18.46 8.65 4.53
CA SER A 258 18.97 8.33 3.19
C SER A 258 17.81 7.88 2.27
N PRO A 259 17.97 8.02 0.95
CA PRO A 259 16.93 7.59 0.02
C PRO A 259 16.48 6.13 0.21
N GLU A 260 17.39 5.23 0.56
CA GLU A 260 17.11 3.82 0.80
C GLU A 260 16.22 3.60 2.02
N ARG A 261 16.36 4.46 3.05
CA ARG A 261 15.60 4.36 4.31
C ARG A 261 14.34 5.22 4.35
N ALA A 262 13.99 5.89 3.25
CA ALA A 262 12.80 6.70 3.22
C ALA A 262 11.52 5.85 3.38
N GLY A 263 10.63 6.29 4.28
CA GLY A 263 9.36 5.63 4.58
C GLY A 263 9.48 4.26 5.25
N LEU A 264 8.35 3.63 5.48
CA LEU A 264 8.24 2.39 6.27
C LEU A 264 9.06 1.21 5.73
N LEU A 265 9.35 1.16 4.42
CA LEU A 265 10.16 0.09 3.84
C LEU A 265 11.64 0.13 4.33
N GLY A 266 12.10 1.29 4.82
CA GLY A 266 13.43 1.46 5.39
C GLY A 266 13.51 1.31 6.90
N HIS A 267 12.37 1.14 7.60
CA HIS A 267 12.33 1.02 9.06
C HIS A 267 12.77 -0.37 9.51
N GLY A 268 13.72 -0.42 10.43
CA GLY A 268 14.25 -1.68 10.94
C GLY A 268 13.19 -2.55 11.63
N SER A 269 12.18 -1.96 12.27
CA SER A 269 11.04 -2.69 12.84
C SER A 269 10.28 -3.50 11.79
N VAL A 270 9.99 -2.89 10.63
CA VAL A 270 9.32 -3.56 9.48
C VAL A 270 10.20 -4.65 8.90
N LEU A 271 11.49 -4.37 8.73
CA LEU A 271 12.45 -5.32 8.20
C LEU A 271 12.65 -6.52 9.12
N MET A 272 12.60 -6.32 10.43
CA MET A 272 12.65 -7.40 11.42
C MET A 272 11.39 -8.27 11.39
N VAL A 273 10.19 -7.71 11.49
CA VAL A 273 8.95 -8.52 11.52
C VAL A 273 8.69 -9.27 10.21
N THR A 274 9.42 -8.94 9.16
CA THR A 274 9.37 -9.63 7.86
C THR A 274 10.55 -10.57 7.61
N SER A 275 11.39 -10.80 8.62
CA SER A 275 12.53 -11.71 8.58
C SER A 275 12.26 -13.00 9.34
N ARG A 276 13.19 -13.98 9.23
CA ARG A 276 13.06 -15.28 9.87
C ARG A 276 13.70 -15.30 11.25
N HIS A 277 13.00 -14.78 12.22
CA HIS A 277 13.38 -14.97 13.61
C HIS A 277 12.71 -16.22 14.19
N ASN A 278 13.31 -16.85 15.19
CA ASN A 278 12.79 -18.05 15.87
C ASN A 278 12.82 -19.36 15.02
N HIS A 279 13.68 -19.43 14.01
CA HIS A 279 13.85 -20.63 13.17
C HIS A 279 15.22 -21.33 13.35
N GLY A 280 15.79 -21.30 14.55
CA GLY A 280 17.09 -21.92 14.82
C GLY A 280 18.21 -21.35 13.95
N PRO A 281 19.02 -22.19 13.24
CA PRO A 281 20.12 -21.72 12.41
C PRO A 281 19.69 -20.72 11.32
N ASP A 282 18.40 -20.71 10.96
CA ASP A 282 17.85 -19.83 9.93
C ASP A 282 17.47 -18.46 10.48
N ALA A 283 17.59 -18.21 11.80
CA ALA A 283 17.27 -16.93 12.44
C ALA A 283 18.15 -15.74 11.98
N ALA A 284 19.28 -16.05 11.33
CA ALA A 284 20.17 -15.06 10.71
C ALA A 284 19.65 -14.54 9.34
N TYR A 285 18.71 -15.25 8.71
CA TYR A 285 18.32 -14.98 7.33
C TYR A 285 17.11 -14.06 7.23
N THR A 286 17.07 -13.34 6.13
CA THR A 286 15.90 -12.61 5.65
C THR A 286 14.91 -13.58 4.99
N SER A 287 13.70 -13.12 4.74
CA SER A 287 12.70 -13.88 4.00
C SER A 287 12.08 -13.03 2.89
N PRO A 288 12.57 -13.13 1.66
CA PRO A 288 11.97 -12.43 0.52
C PRO A 288 10.48 -12.72 0.37
N ALA A 289 10.07 -13.96 0.65
CA ALA A 289 8.66 -14.34 0.62
C ALA A 289 7.84 -13.56 1.66
N SER A 290 8.32 -13.48 2.92
CA SER A 290 7.63 -12.74 3.98
C SER A 290 7.62 -11.24 3.70
N ARG A 291 8.73 -10.67 3.22
CA ARG A 291 8.83 -9.27 2.79
C ARG A 291 7.88 -8.93 1.67
N ALA A 292 7.86 -9.78 0.63
CA ALA A 292 6.95 -9.62 -0.50
C ALA A 292 5.48 -9.72 -0.08
N LEU A 293 5.16 -10.70 0.76
CA LEU A 293 3.80 -10.87 1.28
C LEU A 293 3.36 -9.69 2.13
N TRP A 294 4.25 -9.16 2.97
CA TRP A 294 3.97 -7.99 3.79
C TRP A 294 3.65 -6.76 2.90
N VAL A 295 4.49 -6.45 1.90
CA VAL A 295 4.25 -5.36 0.94
C VAL A 295 2.91 -5.58 0.22
N ARG A 296 2.67 -6.79 -0.26
CA ARG A 296 1.45 -7.13 -0.99
C ARG A 296 0.19 -6.91 -0.14
N LEU A 297 0.22 -7.34 1.11
CA LEU A 297 -0.93 -7.23 2.01
C LEU A 297 -1.11 -5.82 2.58
N ARG A 298 -0.01 -5.16 2.97
CA ARG A 298 -0.08 -3.88 3.72
C ARG A 298 -0.12 -2.67 2.81
N PHE A 299 0.54 -2.73 1.65
CA PHE A 299 0.49 -1.67 0.65
C PHE A 299 -0.63 -1.90 -0.37
N LEU A 300 -0.58 -3.03 -1.07
CA LEU A 300 -1.44 -3.28 -2.23
C LEU A 300 -2.83 -3.80 -1.85
N GLY A 301 -3.04 -4.25 -0.60
CA GLY A 301 -4.28 -4.87 -0.15
C GLY A 301 -4.67 -6.13 -0.93
N ALA A 302 -3.72 -6.71 -1.66
CA ALA A 302 -3.94 -7.89 -2.47
C ALA A 302 -3.71 -9.16 -1.64
N ALA A 303 -4.69 -10.06 -1.61
CA ALA A 303 -4.58 -11.31 -0.89
C ALA A 303 -3.38 -12.15 -1.39
N ALA A 304 -2.77 -12.90 -0.48
CA ALA A 304 -1.76 -13.87 -0.85
C ALA A 304 -2.34 -14.89 -1.85
N PRO A 305 -1.54 -15.36 -2.80
CA PRO A 305 -1.91 -16.53 -3.60
C PRO A 305 -2.23 -17.70 -2.68
N ARG A 306 -3.27 -18.47 -2.97
CA ARG A 306 -3.54 -19.70 -2.24
C ARG A 306 -2.49 -20.75 -2.65
N PRO A 307 -1.87 -21.46 -1.71
CA PRO A 307 -1.02 -22.59 -2.06
C PRO A 307 -1.84 -23.62 -2.82
N PHE A 308 -1.20 -24.37 -3.71
CA PHE A 308 -1.83 -25.54 -4.31
C PHE A 308 -2.14 -26.55 -3.20
N PRO A 309 -3.26 -27.33 -3.30
CA PRO A 309 -3.70 -28.23 -2.26
C PRO A 309 -2.64 -29.25 -1.80
N ASN A 310 -1.71 -29.61 -2.68
CA ASN A 310 -0.64 -30.57 -2.45
C ASN A 310 0.76 -29.95 -2.48
N ALA A 311 0.87 -28.62 -2.28
CA ALA A 311 2.17 -27.98 -2.21
C ALA A 311 2.93 -28.50 -1.00
N SER A 312 4.08 -29.09 -1.22
CA SER A 312 5.01 -29.43 -0.14
C SER A 312 5.40 -28.13 0.60
N PRO A 313 5.59 -28.20 1.93
CA PRO A 313 6.14 -27.04 2.66
C PRO A 313 7.41 -26.59 1.97
N VAL A 314 7.48 -25.30 1.65
CA VAL A 314 8.72 -24.71 1.13
C VAL A 314 9.80 -24.94 2.17
N LYS A 315 10.88 -25.62 1.80
CA LYS A 315 12.05 -25.73 2.68
C LYS A 315 12.51 -24.33 3.06
N PRO A 316 13.10 -24.14 4.25
CA PRO A 316 13.66 -22.88 4.64
C PRO A 316 14.51 -22.31 3.50
N GLU A 317 14.31 -21.04 3.17
CA GLU A 317 15.07 -20.40 2.12
C GLU A 317 16.50 -20.26 2.61
N LEU A 318 17.40 -20.93 1.93
CA LEU A 318 18.84 -20.74 2.08
C LEU A 318 19.20 -19.28 1.65
N PRO A 319 20.42 -18.81 1.94
CA PRO A 319 20.91 -17.53 1.44
C PRO A 319 20.54 -17.33 -0.02
N ILE A 320 20.17 -16.10 -0.40
CA ILE A 320 19.73 -15.82 -1.77
C ILE A 320 20.93 -15.92 -2.72
N THR A 321 21.10 -17.11 -3.23
CA THR A 321 22.05 -17.41 -4.30
C THR A 321 21.31 -17.45 -5.64
N PRO A 322 22.00 -17.38 -6.78
CA PRO A 322 21.40 -17.66 -8.08
C PRO A 322 20.65 -19.01 -8.11
N GLN A 323 21.13 -20.02 -7.37
CA GLN A 323 20.53 -21.34 -7.28
C GLN A 323 19.23 -21.32 -6.45
N THR A 324 19.19 -20.57 -5.34
CA THR A 324 17.98 -20.42 -4.51
C THR A 324 16.95 -19.48 -5.11
N ARG A 325 17.37 -18.59 -6.02
CA ARG A 325 16.49 -17.82 -6.91
C ARG A 325 15.94 -18.65 -8.06
N ALA A 326 16.57 -19.77 -8.39
CA ALA A 326 16.02 -20.72 -9.36
C ALA A 326 14.65 -21.14 -8.88
N LEU A 327 13.63 -20.69 -9.60
CA LEU A 327 12.25 -20.97 -9.23
C LEU A 327 12.01 -22.49 -9.33
N PRO A 328 11.26 -23.07 -8.39
CA PRO A 328 10.85 -24.45 -8.52
C PRO A 328 10.13 -24.66 -9.84
N ALA A 329 10.09 -25.91 -10.32
CA ALA A 329 9.34 -26.26 -11.51
C ALA A 329 7.87 -25.85 -11.39
N GLU A 330 7.20 -25.68 -12.52
CA GLU A 330 5.75 -25.46 -12.54
C GLU A 330 5.02 -26.56 -11.74
N PRO A 331 3.93 -26.24 -11.00
CA PRO A 331 3.19 -24.97 -11.05
C PRO A 331 3.67 -23.90 -10.05
N CYS A 332 4.65 -24.17 -9.20
CA CYS A 332 5.09 -23.25 -8.14
C CYS A 332 5.75 -21.99 -8.69
N ALA A 333 6.49 -22.12 -9.79
CA ALA A 333 7.21 -21.04 -10.43
C ALA A 333 6.28 -19.85 -10.79
N ASN A 334 5.08 -20.13 -11.28
CA ASN A 334 4.12 -19.09 -11.66
C ASN A 334 3.69 -18.23 -10.48
N CYS A 335 3.50 -18.83 -9.32
CA CYS A 335 3.14 -18.11 -8.11
C CYS A 335 4.32 -17.25 -7.61
N HIS A 336 5.51 -17.85 -7.53
CA HIS A 336 6.70 -17.20 -6.98
C HIS A 336 7.17 -16.01 -7.85
N ARG A 337 7.13 -16.12 -9.19
CA ARG A 337 7.44 -15.01 -10.10
C ARG A 337 6.56 -13.78 -9.87
N ASN A 338 5.34 -13.98 -9.40
CA ASN A 338 4.36 -12.90 -9.25
C ASN A 338 4.53 -12.07 -7.97
N PHE A 339 5.27 -12.53 -6.96
CA PHE A 339 5.39 -11.75 -5.75
C PHE A 339 6.79 -11.70 -5.12
N PHE A 340 7.66 -12.70 -5.29
CA PHE A 340 9.01 -12.71 -4.73
C PHE A 340 9.86 -11.47 -5.12
N PRO A 341 9.75 -10.93 -6.35
CA PRO A 341 10.49 -9.73 -6.72
C PRO A 341 10.27 -8.54 -5.79
N LEU A 342 9.07 -8.41 -5.18
CA LEU A 342 8.81 -7.38 -4.16
C LEU A 342 9.70 -7.55 -2.92
N GLY A 343 10.03 -8.79 -2.56
CA GLY A 343 10.88 -9.09 -1.42
C GLY A 343 12.36 -8.98 -1.75
N TYR A 344 12.79 -9.41 -2.94
CA TYR A 344 14.19 -9.30 -3.38
C TYR A 344 14.67 -7.84 -3.35
N ALA A 345 13.81 -6.90 -3.72
CA ALA A 345 14.13 -5.48 -3.69
C ALA A 345 14.48 -4.94 -2.28
N LEU A 346 14.18 -5.69 -1.21
CA LEU A 346 14.49 -5.33 0.17
C LEU A 346 15.72 -6.07 0.73
N GLU A 347 16.41 -6.87 -0.06
CA GLU A 347 17.50 -7.74 0.43
C GLU A 347 18.81 -7.02 0.73
N ASN A 348 18.95 -5.76 0.30
CA ASN A 348 20.00 -4.88 0.80
C ASN A 348 19.84 -4.55 2.31
N PHE A 349 18.74 -4.95 2.95
CA PHE A 349 18.61 -4.90 4.40
C PHE A 349 18.73 -6.31 4.98
N ASP A 350 19.55 -6.46 6.03
CA ASP A 350 19.66 -7.71 6.78
C ASP A 350 18.41 -7.96 7.65
N SER A 351 18.40 -9.03 8.42
CA SER A 351 17.25 -9.43 9.23
C SER A 351 16.98 -8.52 10.43
N ILE A 352 17.93 -7.66 10.83
CA ILE A 352 17.76 -6.64 11.87
C ILE A 352 17.74 -5.21 11.30
N GLY A 353 17.57 -5.06 9.98
CA GLY A 353 17.39 -3.79 9.31
C GLY A 353 18.67 -2.99 9.03
N ARG A 354 19.88 -3.56 9.12
CA ARG A 354 21.10 -2.90 8.66
C ARG A 354 21.20 -2.96 7.15
N TRP A 355 21.77 -1.93 6.55
CA TRP A 355 22.11 -1.95 5.13
C TRP A 355 23.29 -2.89 4.87
N ARG A 356 23.23 -3.69 3.80
CA ARG A 356 24.28 -4.57 3.35
C ARG A 356 24.36 -4.60 1.82
N GLU A 357 25.59 -4.69 1.30
CA GLU A 357 25.89 -4.89 -0.12
C GLU A 357 26.31 -6.32 -0.41
N ARG A 358 26.65 -7.06 0.63
CA ARG A 358 27.06 -8.48 0.59
C ARG A 358 26.42 -9.25 1.72
N ASP A 359 26.19 -10.53 1.46
CA ASP A 359 25.84 -11.53 2.47
C ASP A 359 26.85 -12.70 2.45
N GLN A 360 26.50 -13.80 3.13
CA GLN A 360 27.37 -14.99 3.17
C GLN A 360 27.56 -15.64 1.79
N ALA A 361 26.64 -15.44 0.85
CA ALA A 361 26.69 -15.99 -0.49
C ALA A 361 27.43 -15.09 -1.50
N GLY A 362 27.76 -13.85 -1.14
CA GLY A 362 28.44 -12.90 -2.02
C GLY A 362 27.74 -11.54 -2.12
N PRO A 363 27.86 -10.84 -3.26
CA PRO A 363 27.14 -9.60 -3.50
C PRO A 363 25.63 -9.82 -3.45
N VAL A 364 24.89 -8.91 -2.77
CA VAL A 364 23.44 -8.96 -2.74
C VAL A 364 22.89 -8.60 -4.10
N ASP A 365 22.10 -9.50 -4.68
CA ASP A 365 21.33 -9.21 -5.87
C ASP A 365 19.87 -8.86 -5.46
N ALA A 366 19.55 -7.57 -5.44
CA ALA A 366 18.22 -7.05 -5.13
C ALA A 366 17.35 -6.83 -6.38
N SER A 367 17.75 -7.37 -7.52
CA SER A 367 17.03 -7.23 -8.78
C SER A 367 15.76 -8.09 -8.83
N GLY A 368 14.79 -7.65 -9.59
CA GLY A 368 13.56 -8.37 -9.84
C GLY A 368 12.77 -7.73 -10.97
N THR A 369 11.60 -8.29 -11.26
CA THR A 369 10.67 -7.72 -12.23
C THR A 369 9.29 -7.68 -11.59
N PHE A 370 8.70 -6.49 -11.50
CA PHE A 370 7.33 -6.36 -11.05
C PHE A 370 6.38 -7.08 -12.03
N VAL A 371 5.19 -7.41 -11.56
CA VAL A 371 4.23 -8.24 -12.32
C VAL A 371 3.87 -7.67 -13.70
N ASP A 372 3.91 -6.36 -13.86
CA ASP A 372 3.63 -5.68 -15.14
C ASP A 372 4.84 -5.61 -16.10
N GLY A 373 5.94 -6.25 -15.72
CA GLY A 373 7.17 -6.25 -16.51
C GLY A 373 8.16 -5.14 -16.13
N THR A 374 7.81 -4.24 -15.21
CA THR A 374 8.71 -3.17 -14.77
C THR A 374 9.89 -3.76 -14.01
N PRO A 375 11.14 -3.52 -14.42
CA PRO A 375 12.30 -3.98 -13.70
C PRO A 375 12.43 -3.22 -12.36
N THR A 376 12.89 -3.92 -11.34
CA THR A 376 13.21 -3.34 -10.04
C THR A 376 14.59 -3.80 -9.60
N ASN A 377 15.37 -2.89 -9.00
CA ASN A 377 16.64 -3.20 -8.37
C ASN A 377 16.76 -2.37 -7.08
N GLY A 378 16.55 -3.05 -5.96
CA GLY A 378 16.56 -2.43 -4.65
C GLY A 378 15.29 -1.66 -4.28
N VAL A 379 15.29 -1.16 -3.05
CA VAL A 379 14.13 -0.52 -2.41
C VAL A 379 13.67 0.75 -3.10
N LEU A 380 14.57 1.51 -3.72
CA LEU A 380 14.23 2.76 -4.42
C LEU A 380 13.27 2.50 -5.56
N GLN A 381 13.64 1.60 -6.47
CA GLN A 381 12.80 1.28 -7.63
C GLN A 381 11.51 0.54 -7.21
N LEU A 382 11.58 -0.31 -6.19
CA LEU A 382 10.36 -0.90 -5.62
C LEU A 382 9.39 0.19 -5.16
N ARG A 383 9.87 1.18 -4.41
CA ARG A 383 9.05 2.30 -3.93
C ARG A 383 8.45 3.09 -5.07
N ASP A 384 9.24 3.41 -6.10
CA ASP A 384 8.75 4.14 -7.28
C ASP A 384 7.61 3.39 -7.98
N VAL A 385 7.74 2.08 -8.17
CA VAL A 385 6.69 1.23 -8.76
C VAL A 385 5.43 1.20 -7.89
N LEU A 386 5.58 1.12 -6.57
CA LEU A 386 4.44 1.13 -5.64
C LEU A 386 3.73 2.49 -5.65
N LEU A 387 4.48 3.59 -5.66
CA LEU A 387 3.93 4.94 -5.66
C LEU A 387 3.22 5.33 -6.97
N GLN A 388 3.44 4.60 -8.05
CA GLN A 388 2.61 4.71 -9.27
C GLN A 388 1.17 4.19 -9.07
N ARG A 389 0.89 3.54 -7.91
CA ARG A 389 -0.42 2.97 -7.56
C ARG A 389 -0.95 3.51 -6.22
N PRO A 390 -0.99 4.84 -6.02
CA PRO A 390 -1.34 5.43 -4.72
C PRO A 390 -2.76 5.04 -4.29
N ASP A 391 -3.68 4.86 -5.24
CA ASP A 391 -5.05 4.47 -4.94
C ASP A 391 -5.18 3.05 -4.39
N ALA A 392 -4.27 2.15 -4.73
CA ALA A 392 -4.25 0.82 -4.13
C ALA A 392 -3.97 0.91 -2.62
N PHE A 393 -3.00 1.76 -2.23
CA PHE A 393 -2.67 1.98 -0.83
C PHE A 393 -3.76 2.78 -0.09
N ARG A 394 -4.23 3.89 -0.67
CA ARG A 394 -5.32 4.69 -0.07
C ARG A 394 -6.56 3.85 0.18
N THR A 395 -6.93 2.97 -0.76
CA THR A 395 -8.02 2.00 -0.58
C THR A 395 -7.72 1.06 0.58
N THR A 396 -6.51 0.49 0.62
CA THR A 396 -6.10 -0.44 1.68
C THR A 396 -6.19 0.20 3.07
N VAL A 397 -5.64 1.39 3.26
CA VAL A 397 -5.69 2.06 4.58
C VAL A 397 -7.11 2.42 4.98
N THR A 398 -7.94 2.86 4.04
CA THR A 398 -9.34 3.21 4.32
C THR A 398 -10.17 1.98 4.69
N GLU A 399 -10.00 0.84 3.99
CA GLU A 399 -10.62 -0.43 4.37
C GLU A 399 -10.20 -0.85 5.79
N LYS A 400 -8.91 -0.73 6.12
CA LYS A 400 -8.41 -1.07 7.46
C LYS A 400 -8.97 -0.16 8.56
N LEU A 401 -9.15 1.11 8.27
CA LEU A 401 -9.81 2.04 9.19
C LEU A 401 -11.28 1.69 9.39
N LEU A 402 -12.01 1.30 8.33
CA LEU A 402 -13.38 0.81 8.42
C LEU A 402 -13.48 -0.49 9.24
N ASP A 403 -12.54 -1.44 9.02
CA ASP A 403 -12.47 -2.66 9.81
C ASP A 403 -12.22 -2.35 11.29
N TYR A 404 -11.28 -1.45 11.59
CA TYR A 404 -10.95 -1.02 12.94
C TYR A 404 -12.13 -0.34 13.63
N ALA A 405 -12.80 0.58 12.94
CA ALA A 405 -13.99 1.26 13.46
C ALA A 405 -15.15 0.30 13.77
N ALA A 406 -15.26 -0.77 12.99
CA ALA A 406 -16.26 -1.83 13.19
C ALA A 406 -15.82 -2.90 14.21
N GLY A 407 -14.66 -2.73 14.88
CA GLY A 407 -14.13 -3.73 15.82
C GLY A 407 -13.64 -5.02 15.18
N ARG A 408 -13.45 -5.04 13.87
CA ARG A 408 -12.91 -6.20 13.14
C ARG A 408 -11.38 -6.25 13.22
N PRO A 409 -10.75 -7.45 13.18
CA PRO A 409 -9.31 -7.57 13.21
C PRO A 409 -8.65 -6.94 11.98
N VAL A 410 -7.82 -5.90 12.17
CA VAL A 410 -7.10 -5.23 11.09
C VAL A 410 -5.94 -6.07 10.51
N SER A 411 -5.46 -7.06 11.26
CA SER A 411 -4.44 -8.01 10.83
C SER A 411 -4.99 -9.03 9.83
N ALA A 412 -6.24 -9.41 9.96
CA ALA A 412 -6.94 -10.26 9.00
C ALA A 412 -7.22 -9.46 7.72
N SER A 413 -6.89 -10.01 6.58
CA SER A 413 -6.87 -9.19 5.38
C SER A 413 -7.77 -9.69 4.26
N ARG A 414 -9.05 -9.76 4.52
CA ARG A 414 -10.01 -9.81 3.41
C ARG A 414 -10.86 -8.57 3.45
N ALA A 415 -10.69 -7.69 2.46
CA ALA A 415 -11.69 -6.68 2.16
C ALA A 415 -13.02 -7.41 1.89
N THR A 416 -14.08 -6.95 2.53
CA THR A 416 -15.43 -7.35 2.14
C THR A 416 -15.91 -6.44 1.02
N PRO A 417 -16.91 -6.85 0.23
CA PRO A 417 -17.51 -5.99 -0.79
C PRO A 417 -17.93 -4.63 -0.21
N ASP A 418 -18.60 -4.63 0.94
CA ASP A 418 -19.05 -3.43 1.63
C ASP A 418 -17.88 -2.50 2.02
N THR A 419 -16.82 -3.02 2.66
CA THR A 419 -15.67 -2.19 3.04
C THR A 419 -14.93 -1.63 1.83
N LEU A 420 -14.78 -2.41 0.75
CA LEU A 420 -14.18 -1.92 -0.48
C LEU A 420 -14.97 -0.76 -1.08
N ILE A 421 -16.28 -0.94 -1.24
CA ILE A 421 -17.13 0.08 -1.86
C ILE A 421 -17.18 1.35 -1.00
N ARG A 422 -17.34 1.23 0.32
CA ARG A 422 -17.29 2.38 1.24
C ARG A 422 -15.93 3.09 1.20
N ALA A 423 -14.83 2.36 1.18
CA ALA A 423 -13.50 2.95 1.04
C ALA A 423 -13.37 3.74 -0.26
N ARG A 424 -13.86 3.20 -1.38
CA ARG A 424 -13.86 3.88 -2.67
C ARG A 424 -14.74 5.12 -2.70
N GLN A 425 -15.91 5.07 -2.09
CA GLN A 425 -16.82 6.22 -1.94
C GLN A 425 -16.15 7.34 -1.12
N ILE A 426 -15.53 7.01 0.03
CA ILE A 426 -14.78 7.96 0.85
C ILE A 426 -13.68 8.64 0.02
N LEU A 427 -12.84 7.86 -0.65
CA LEU A 427 -11.71 8.39 -1.42
C LEU A 427 -12.13 9.27 -2.61
N ARG A 428 -13.30 9.03 -3.20
CA ARG A 428 -13.84 9.90 -4.27
C ARG A 428 -14.34 11.23 -3.77
N THR A 429 -14.90 11.27 -2.57
CA THR A 429 -15.56 12.45 -2.00
C THR A 429 -14.64 13.29 -1.13
N ARG A 430 -13.49 12.76 -0.71
CA ARG A 430 -12.52 13.41 0.20
C ARG A 430 -11.24 13.76 -0.52
N GLN A 431 -11.18 14.97 -1.08
CA GLN A 431 -9.99 15.49 -1.75
C GLN A 431 -9.61 16.87 -1.17
N PRO A 432 -8.34 17.15 -0.90
CA PRO A 432 -7.21 16.22 -0.98
C PRO A 432 -7.30 15.09 0.07
N VAL A 433 -6.74 13.93 -0.26
CA VAL A 433 -6.72 12.79 0.67
C VAL A 433 -5.72 13.08 1.80
N ARG A 434 -6.22 13.11 3.04
CA ARG A 434 -5.43 13.32 4.27
C ARG A 434 -5.91 12.38 5.36
N TRP A 435 -5.11 12.20 6.40
CA TRP A 435 -5.53 11.40 7.56
C TRP A 435 -6.83 11.91 8.17
N SER A 436 -6.95 13.24 8.37
CA SER A 436 -8.17 13.85 8.93
C SER A 436 -9.39 13.58 8.08
N SER A 437 -9.28 13.72 6.75
CA SER A 437 -10.41 13.54 5.84
C SER A 437 -10.94 12.10 5.80
N ILE A 438 -10.02 11.12 5.82
CA ILE A 438 -10.39 9.70 5.85
C ILE A 438 -10.99 9.32 7.21
N ILE A 439 -10.34 9.71 8.32
CA ILE A 439 -10.78 9.38 9.68
C ILE A 439 -12.17 9.99 9.96
N ALA A 440 -12.37 11.26 9.57
CA ALA A 440 -13.66 11.94 9.69
C ALA A 440 -14.76 11.18 8.92
N ALA A 441 -14.46 10.78 7.68
CA ALA A 441 -15.41 10.04 6.86
C ALA A 441 -15.73 8.66 7.45
N VAL A 442 -14.74 7.94 7.98
CA VAL A 442 -14.95 6.65 8.67
C VAL A 442 -15.82 6.83 9.91
N ALA A 443 -15.61 7.89 10.71
CA ALA A 443 -16.43 8.16 11.90
C ALA A 443 -17.89 8.46 11.56
N THR A 444 -18.18 9.03 10.38
CA THR A 444 -19.55 9.28 9.91
C THR A 444 -20.21 8.05 9.26
N THR A 445 -19.42 7.07 8.85
CA THR A 445 -19.92 5.86 8.18
C THR A 445 -20.47 4.89 9.22
N THR A 446 -21.70 4.41 9.03
CA THR A 446 -22.27 3.37 9.89
C THR A 446 -21.62 2.03 9.55
N PRO A 447 -21.19 1.22 10.55
CA PRO A 447 -20.66 -0.11 10.32
C PRO A 447 -21.67 -1.03 9.66
#